data_8a14cdd0ce661de545b97b061d0f5f92
#
_entry.id   8a14cdd0ce661de545b97b061d0f5f92
#
_cell.length_a   1.000
_cell.length_b   1.000
_cell.length_c   1.000
_cell.angle_alpha   90.00
_cell.angle_beta   90.00
_cell.angle_gamma   90.00
#
_symmetry.space_group_name_H-M   'P 1'
#
loop_
_entity.id
_entity.type
_entity.pdbx_description
1 polymer ?
#
loop_
_entity_poly.entity_id
_entity_poly.type
_entity_poly.pdbx_seq_one_letter_code
_entity_poly.pdbx_strand_id
1 'polypeptide(L)'
;HHPRLRRQRQMCIRDRLISNAIVKSKIKNKITTTTQLSNIIKDVYPEKNKKIHPATKSFQAFRIFINNELEEFAESLKAAEKLLKLGGYIVTIAFHSLEDNIIKNFFKPSLVSFPKDIPINNKEEKKFKCIAKKVRASEDETSINPRSRSAIMRVFQKI
;
A
#
# COMPACT_ATOMS: atom_id res chain seq x y z
N HIS A 1 -4.76 2.71 26.93
CA HIS A 1 -5.06 1.74 25.85
C HIS A 1 -5.07 2.45 24.50
N HIS A 2 -3.97 2.31 23.73
CA HIS A 2 -3.78 3.03 22.47
C HIS A 2 -4.65 2.40 21.35
N PRO A 3 -5.55 3.18 20.67
CA PRO A 3 -6.48 2.65 19.66
C PRO A 3 -5.78 1.93 18.49
N ARG A 4 -4.55 2.29 18.15
CA ARG A 4 -3.73 1.65 17.11
C ARG A 4 -3.38 0.21 17.46
N LEU A 5 -3.00 -0.09 18.72
CA LEU A 5 -2.65 -1.43 19.19
C LEU A 5 -3.87 -2.37 19.16
N ARG A 6 -5.05 -1.84 19.47
CA ARG A 6 -6.30 -2.60 19.40
C ARG A 6 -6.66 -3.01 17.97
N ARG A 7 -6.49 -2.09 17.01
CA ARG A 7 -6.72 -2.38 15.58
C ARG A 7 -5.72 -3.39 15.03
N GLN A 8 -4.44 -3.29 15.39
CA GLN A 8 -3.41 -4.26 14.99
C GLN A 8 -3.69 -5.65 15.53
N ARG A 9 -4.06 -5.78 16.82
CA ARG A 9 -4.43 -7.07 17.41
C ARG A 9 -5.65 -7.70 16.74
N GLN A 10 -6.69 -6.92 16.44
CA GLN A 10 -7.87 -7.42 15.74
C GLN A 10 -7.54 -7.86 14.31
N MET A 11 -6.64 -7.17 13.61
CA MET A 11 -6.19 -7.56 12.27
C MET A 11 -5.43 -8.89 12.31
N CYS A 12 -4.48 -9.06 13.24
CA CYS A 12 -3.74 -10.32 13.40
C CYS A 12 -4.64 -11.51 13.78
N ILE A 13 -5.66 -11.30 14.62
CA ILE A 13 -6.63 -12.36 14.97
C ILE A 13 -7.43 -12.76 13.74
N ARG A 14 -7.94 -11.80 12.96
CA ARG A 14 -8.67 -12.05 11.73
C ARG A 14 -7.84 -12.82 10.72
N ASP A 15 -6.60 -12.39 10.47
CA ASP A 15 -5.72 -13.00 9.49
C ASP A 15 -5.39 -14.45 9.89
N ARG A 16 -5.20 -14.71 11.19
CA ARG A 16 -5.00 -16.06 11.72
C ARG A 16 -6.23 -16.95 11.54
N LEU A 17 -7.43 -16.41 11.78
CA LEU A 17 -8.68 -17.16 11.59
C LEU A 17 -8.88 -17.55 10.12
N ILE A 18 -8.66 -16.60 9.19
CA ILE A 18 -8.73 -16.85 7.75
C ILE A 18 -7.70 -17.90 7.31
N SER A 19 -6.44 -17.76 7.72
CA SER A 19 -5.38 -18.71 7.39
C SER A 19 -5.72 -20.12 7.87
N ASN A 20 -6.17 -20.25 9.12
CA ASN A 20 -6.56 -21.54 9.68
C ASN A 20 -7.74 -22.18 8.93
N ALA A 21 -8.72 -21.39 8.53
CA ALA A 21 -9.87 -21.87 7.76
C ALA A 21 -9.45 -22.37 6.36
N ILE A 22 -8.57 -21.63 5.69
CA ILE A 22 -8.03 -22.04 4.39
C ILE A 22 -7.26 -23.37 4.52
N VAL A 23 -6.38 -23.49 5.50
CA VAL A 23 -5.59 -24.71 5.74
C VAL A 23 -6.52 -25.91 6.05
N LYS A 24 -7.48 -25.73 6.96
CA LYS A 24 -8.46 -26.79 7.30
C LYS A 24 -9.28 -27.21 6.10
N SER A 25 -9.73 -26.26 5.27
CA SER A 25 -10.49 -26.55 4.07
C SER A 25 -9.66 -27.30 3.03
N LYS A 26 -8.39 -26.89 2.84
CA LYS A 26 -7.46 -27.54 1.91
C LYS A 26 -7.19 -29.02 2.29
N ILE A 27 -7.18 -29.36 3.58
CA ILE A 27 -7.01 -30.76 4.05
C ILE A 27 -8.22 -31.61 3.66
N LYS A 28 -9.44 -31.04 3.74
CA LYS A 28 -10.67 -31.77 3.41
C LYS A 28 -10.92 -31.87 1.90
N ASN A 29 -10.77 -30.76 1.20
CA ASN A 29 -11.03 -30.66 -0.23
C ASN A 29 -10.05 -29.68 -0.87
N LYS A 30 -9.61 -29.97 -2.11
CA LYS A 30 -8.78 -29.07 -2.88
C LYS A 30 -9.57 -27.80 -3.23
N ILE A 31 -9.01 -26.63 -2.90
CA ILE A 31 -9.58 -25.34 -3.30
C ILE A 31 -9.11 -25.05 -4.73
N THR A 32 -10.03 -25.03 -5.69
CA THR A 32 -9.72 -24.89 -7.12
C THR A 32 -10.27 -23.60 -7.74
N THR A 33 -11.20 -22.92 -7.05
CA THR A 33 -11.83 -21.70 -7.56
C THR A 33 -11.75 -20.55 -6.58
N THR A 34 -11.75 -19.33 -7.13
CA THR A 34 -11.81 -18.09 -6.32
C THR A 34 -13.10 -18.00 -5.50
N THR A 35 -14.21 -18.53 -6.03
CA THR A 35 -15.50 -18.57 -5.32
C THR A 35 -15.43 -19.43 -4.07
N GLN A 36 -14.82 -20.63 -4.15
CA GLN A 36 -14.60 -21.48 -2.98
C GLN A 36 -13.78 -20.76 -1.91
N LEU A 37 -12.66 -20.16 -2.29
CA LEU A 37 -11.82 -19.40 -1.37
C LEU A 37 -12.57 -18.21 -0.75
N SER A 38 -13.33 -17.49 -1.55
CA SER A 38 -14.15 -16.36 -1.12
C SER A 38 -15.19 -16.76 -0.08
N ASN A 39 -15.86 -17.89 -0.27
CA ASN A 39 -16.87 -18.43 0.67
C ASN A 39 -16.22 -18.85 1.99
N ILE A 40 -15.07 -19.55 1.96
CA ILE A 40 -14.33 -19.92 3.17
C ILE A 40 -13.98 -18.67 4.01
N ILE A 41 -13.54 -17.59 3.37
CA ILE A 41 -13.20 -16.35 4.06
C ILE A 41 -14.45 -15.67 4.64
N LYS A 42 -15.54 -15.66 3.89
CA LYS A 42 -16.84 -15.09 4.29
C LYS A 42 -17.41 -15.81 5.51
N ASP A 43 -17.33 -17.13 5.55
CA ASP A 43 -17.87 -17.96 6.62
C ASP A 43 -17.15 -17.72 7.95
N VAL A 44 -15.85 -17.49 7.88
CA VAL A 44 -15.03 -17.22 9.08
C VAL A 44 -15.16 -15.79 9.56
N TYR A 45 -15.37 -14.87 8.65
CA TYR A 45 -15.46 -13.44 8.97
C TYR A 45 -16.61 -12.77 8.20
N PRO A 46 -17.85 -12.95 8.66
CA PRO A 46 -18.99 -12.25 8.10
C PRO A 46 -18.88 -10.76 8.46
N GLU A 47 -18.49 -9.92 7.49
CA GLU A 47 -18.48 -8.47 7.70
C GLU A 47 -19.92 -7.94 7.83
N LYS A 48 -20.14 -7.15 8.88
CA LYS A 48 -21.42 -6.47 9.12
C LYS A 48 -21.67 -5.33 8.12
N ASN A 49 -20.63 -4.84 7.45
CA ASN A 49 -20.71 -3.74 6.47
C ASN A 49 -20.88 -4.27 5.05
N LYS A 50 -22.06 -4.08 4.49
CA LYS A 50 -22.45 -4.57 3.15
C LYS A 50 -21.75 -3.90 1.94
N LYS A 51 -20.94 -2.84 2.17
CA LYS A 51 -20.32 -2.06 1.06
C LYS A 51 -19.12 -2.73 0.40
N ILE A 52 -18.38 -3.58 1.12
CA ILE A 52 -17.17 -4.23 0.61
C ILE A 52 -17.24 -5.71 0.95
N HIS A 53 -16.94 -6.58 -0.01
CA HIS A 53 -16.95 -8.02 0.21
C HIS A 53 -15.85 -8.41 1.22
N PRO A 54 -16.12 -9.31 2.21
CA PRO A 54 -15.16 -9.70 3.27
C PRO A 54 -13.82 -10.19 2.74
N ALA A 55 -13.82 -10.92 1.62
CA ALA A 55 -12.62 -11.47 1.01
C ALA A 55 -11.76 -10.45 0.24
N THR A 56 -12.24 -9.23 -0.03
CA THR A 56 -11.53 -8.25 -0.88
C THR A 56 -10.09 -8.00 -0.42
N LYS A 57 -9.90 -7.78 0.89
CA LYS A 57 -8.55 -7.52 1.44
C LYS A 57 -7.63 -8.75 1.37
N SER A 58 -8.19 -9.95 1.52
CA SER A 58 -7.42 -11.19 1.41
C SER A 58 -6.97 -11.43 -0.04
N PHE A 59 -7.85 -11.22 -1.01
CA PHE A 59 -7.47 -11.30 -2.43
C PHE A 59 -6.47 -10.23 -2.82
N GLN A 60 -6.58 -9.01 -2.29
CA GLN A 60 -5.56 -7.97 -2.48
C GLN A 60 -4.20 -8.42 -1.92
N ALA A 61 -4.18 -9.00 -0.71
CA ALA A 61 -2.94 -9.49 -0.11
C ALA A 61 -2.31 -10.63 -0.92
N PHE A 62 -3.11 -11.57 -1.43
CA PHE A 62 -2.63 -12.65 -2.29
C PHE A 62 -2.07 -12.10 -3.61
N ARG A 63 -2.73 -11.13 -4.24
CA ARG A 63 -2.26 -10.50 -5.47
C ARG A 63 -0.91 -9.81 -5.26
N ILE A 64 -0.80 -9.02 -4.20
CA ILE A 64 0.44 -8.32 -3.84
C ILE A 64 1.57 -9.34 -3.62
N PHE A 65 1.30 -10.42 -2.89
CA PHE A 65 2.30 -11.44 -2.58
C PHE A 65 2.74 -12.23 -3.83
N ILE A 66 1.79 -12.71 -4.64
CA ILE A 66 2.09 -13.54 -5.81
C ILE A 66 2.84 -12.75 -6.88
N ASN A 67 2.44 -11.49 -7.09
CA ASN A 67 3.03 -10.62 -8.11
C ASN A 67 4.23 -9.81 -7.61
N ASN A 68 4.59 -9.94 -6.33
CA ASN A 68 5.66 -9.15 -5.69
C ASN A 68 5.50 -7.62 -5.90
N GLU A 69 4.25 -7.14 -5.96
CA GLU A 69 3.89 -5.79 -6.42
C GLU A 69 4.63 -4.67 -5.68
N LEU A 70 4.87 -4.82 -4.38
CA LEU A 70 5.48 -3.76 -3.58
C LEU A 70 6.98 -3.63 -3.83
N GLU A 71 7.70 -4.75 -4.02
CA GLU A 71 9.12 -4.74 -4.34
C GLU A 71 9.35 -4.23 -5.76
N GLU A 72 8.59 -4.75 -6.74
CA GLU A 72 8.63 -4.28 -8.13
C GLU A 72 8.37 -2.77 -8.23
N PHE A 73 7.41 -2.27 -7.44
CA PHE A 73 7.12 -0.85 -7.40
C PHE A 73 8.29 -0.04 -6.80
N ALA A 74 8.90 -0.53 -5.72
CA ALA A 74 10.05 0.13 -5.10
C ALA A 74 11.26 0.16 -6.05
N GLU A 75 11.53 -0.93 -6.76
CA GLU A 75 12.61 -1.00 -7.78
C GLU A 75 12.32 -0.09 -8.97
N SER A 76 11.07 0.01 -9.41
CA SER A 76 10.69 0.94 -10.49
C SER A 76 10.95 2.41 -10.12
N LEU A 77 10.73 2.81 -8.86
CA LEU A 77 11.06 4.15 -8.39
C LEU A 77 12.57 4.40 -8.39
N LYS A 78 13.39 3.41 -7.98
CA LYS A 78 14.84 3.51 -8.04
C LYS A 78 15.37 3.62 -9.48
N ALA A 79 14.78 2.86 -10.39
CA ALA A 79 15.11 2.93 -11.81
C ALA A 79 14.73 4.29 -12.41
N ALA A 80 13.54 4.80 -12.09
CA ALA A 80 13.08 6.13 -12.52
C ALA A 80 14.01 7.25 -11.99
N GLU A 81 14.46 7.17 -10.75
CA GLU A 81 15.45 8.13 -10.19
C GLU A 81 16.73 8.17 -11.01
N LYS A 82 17.25 7.01 -11.43
CA LYS A 82 18.50 6.92 -12.22
C LYS A 82 18.35 7.49 -13.62
N LEU A 83 17.21 7.25 -14.25
CA LEU A 83 16.94 7.67 -15.63
C LEU A 83 16.54 9.14 -15.75
N LEU A 84 16.00 9.71 -14.68
CA LEU A 84 15.48 11.07 -14.70
C LEU A 84 16.61 12.10 -14.69
N LYS A 85 16.57 13.06 -15.59
CA LYS A 85 17.48 14.22 -15.61
C LYS A 85 17.10 15.23 -14.52
N LEU A 86 18.05 16.09 -14.14
CA LEU A 86 17.76 17.24 -13.26
C LEU A 86 16.63 18.09 -13.86
N GLY A 87 15.73 18.56 -12.99
CA GLY A 87 14.53 19.29 -13.40
C GLY A 87 13.38 18.41 -13.88
N GLY A 88 13.60 17.11 -14.13
CA GLY A 88 12.57 16.17 -14.57
C GLY A 88 11.56 15.85 -13.48
N TYR A 89 10.39 15.35 -13.87
CA TYR A 89 9.28 15.05 -12.97
C TYR A 89 8.99 13.56 -12.89
N ILE A 90 8.70 13.07 -11.67
CA ILE A 90 8.10 11.76 -11.42
C ILE A 90 6.67 11.99 -10.95
N VAL A 91 5.71 11.43 -11.68
CA VAL A 91 4.30 11.40 -11.30
C VAL A 91 3.96 9.98 -10.86
N THR A 92 3.45 9.84 -9.65
CA THR A 92 3.07 8.55 -9.08
C THR A 92 1.58 8.55 -8.76
N ILE A 93 0.91 7.41 -9.02
CA ILE A 93 -0.49 7.19 -8.63
C ILE A 93 -0.55 5.92 -7.80
N ALA A 94 -1.03 6.04 -6.56
CA ALA A 94 -1.24 4.94 -5.64
C ALA A 94 -2.74 4.70 -5.43
N PHE A 95 -3.16 3.45 -5.46
CA PHE A 95 -4.55 3.05 -5.20
C PHE A 95 -4.79 2.55 -3.79
N HIS A 96 -3.73 2.23 -3.05
CA HIS A 96 -3.82 1.81 -1.65
C HIS A 96 -2.67 2.34 -0.79
N SER A 97 -2.86 2.24 0.52
CA SER A 97 -1.95 2.84 1.51
C SER A 97 -0.53 2.25 1.51
N LEU A 98 -0.35 0.99 1.10
CA LEU A 98 0.98 0.36 1.05
C LEU A 98 1.83 0.98 -0.05
N GLU A 99 1.28 1.16 -1.26
CA GLU A 99 1.94 1.89 -2.35
C GLU A 99 2.26 3.33 -1.94
N ASP A 100 1.28 4.04 -1.38
CA ASP A 100 1.46 5.43 -0.93
C ASP A 100 2.56 5.56 0.13
N ASN A 101 2.72 4.56 0.99
CA ASN A 101 3.80 4.53 1.98
C ASN A 101 5.16 4.31 1.34
N ILE A 102 5.28 3.45 0.31
CA ILE A 102 6.52 3.27 -0.45
C ILE A 102 6.93 4.59 -1.09
N ILE A 103 6.00 5.27 -1.77
CA ILE A 103 6.26 6.58 -2.38
C ILE A 103 6.77 7.58 -1.33
N LYS A 104 6.05 7.71 -0.22
CA LYS A 104 6.44 8.64 0.85
C LYS A 104 7.80 8.34 1.43
N ASN A 105 8.11 7.07 1.64
CA ASN A 105 9.39 6.66 2.20
C ASN A 105 10.53 6.88 1.20
N PHE A 106 10.29 6.61 -0.09
CA PHE A 106 11.29 6.81 -1.13
C PHE A 106 11.68 8.28 -1.30
N PHE A 107 10.71 9.20 -1.30
CA PHE A 107 10.94 10.62 -1.48
C PHE A 107 11.17 11.39 -0.16
N LYS A 108 11.15 10.69 0.98
CA LYS A 108 11.49 11.31 2.26
C LYS A 108 12.98 11.57 2.30
N PRO A 109 13.43 12.77 2.75
CA PRO A 109 14.85 13.03 2.97
C PRO A 109 15.45 11.97 3.88
N SER A 110 16.61 11.44 3.53
CA SER A 110 17.34 10.51 4.38
C SER A 110 17.85 11.29 5.59
N LEU A 111 17.20 11.12 6.73
CA LEU A 111 17.72 11.57 8.01
C LEU A 111 18.86 10.62 8.37
N VAL A 112 20.08 11.01 8.10
CA VAL A 112 21.24 10.41 8.77
C VAL A 112 21.16 10.89 10.21
N SER A 113 20.70 10.02 11.11
CA SER A 113 20.64 10.31 12.54
C SER A 113 22.07 10.27 13.08
N PHE A 114 22.69 11.40 13.22
CA PHE A 114 23.92 11.54 14.00
C PHE A 114 23.60 11.74 15.48
N PRO A 115 24.49 11.33 16.41
CA PRO A 115 24.38 11.68 17.82
C PRO A 115 24.26 13.20 17.97
N LYS A 116 23.40 13.66 18.88
CA LYS A 116 23.06 15.08 19.06
C LYS A 116 24.23 16.00 19.40
N ASP A 117 25.36 15.43 19.77
CA ASP A 117 26.53 16.15 20.29
C ASP A 117 27.57 16.56 19.21
N ILE A 118 27.28 16.22 17.93
CA ILE A 118 28.17 16.61 16.83
C ILE A 118 27.52 17.77 16.07
N PRO A 119 28.12 18.97 16.05
CA PRO A 119 27.61 20.10 15.27
C PRO A 119 27.91 19.89 13.79
N ILE A 120 27.21 18.98 13.17
CA ILE A 120 27.24 18.78 11.72
C ILE A 120 26.13 19.62 11.12
N ASN A 121 26.50 20.45 10.18
CA ASN A 121 25.56 21.22 9.35
C ASN A 121 24.84 20.21 8.42
N ASN A 122 23.79 19.55 8.94
CA ASN A 122 22.97 18.57 8.23
C ASN A 122 22.21 19.28 7.09
N LYS A 123 22.90 19.62 6.02
CA LYS A 123 22.26 19.85 4.73
C LYS A 123 21.78 18.48 4.24
N GLU A 124 20.51 18.16 4.56
CA GLU A 124 19.82 17.06 3.91
C GLU A 124 19.93 17.27 2.40
N GLU A 125 20.67 16.41 1.70
CA GLU A 125 20.67 16.39 0.24
C GLU A 125 19.28 15.92 -0.22
N LYS A 126 18.41 16.87 -0.43
CA LYS A 126 17.11 16.60 -1.02
C LYS A 126 17.30 16.36 -2.51
N LYS A 127 17.25 15.13 -2.94
CA LYS A 127 17.30 14.79 -4.37
C LYS A 127 16.03 15.18 -5.12
N PHE A 128 14.93 15.34 -4.41
CA PHE A 128 13.63 15.63 -4.97
C PHE A 128 12.89 16.71 -4.20
N LYS A 129 12.24 17.60 -4.93
CA LYS A 129 11.28 18.58 -4.44
C LYS A 129 9.87 18.06 -4.65
N CYS A 130 9.05 18.04 -3.60
CA CYS A 130 7.64 17.66 -3.73
C CYS A 130 6.85 18.85 -4.32
N ILE A 131 6.27 18.65 -5.49
CA ILE A 131 5.44 19.65 -6.20
C ILE A 131 3.97 19.48 -5.81
N ALA A 132 3.46 18.25 -5.77
CA ALA A 132 2.09 17.96 -5.33
C ALA A 132 2.08 16.79 -4.34
N LYS A 133 1.57 17.02 -3.13
CA LYS A 133 1.64 16.04 -2.03
C LYS A 133 0.55 14.98 -2.06
N LYS A 134 -0.66 15.33 -2.46
CA LYS A 134 -1.83 14.44 -2.38
C LYS A 134 -2.95 15.01 -3.22
N VAL A 135 -2.96 14.66 -4.48
CA VAL A 135 -4.05 15.03 -5.39
C VAL A 135 -4.99 13.82 -5.50
N ARG A 136 -6.27 14.07 -5.36
CA ARG A 136 -7.32 13.06 -5.52
C ARG A 136 -8.13 13.37 -6.76
N ALA A 137 -8.79 12.35 -7.31
CA ALA A 137 -9.74 12.51 -8.38
C ALA A 137 -10.89 13.44 -7.95
N SER A 138 -11.39 14.25 -8.88
CA SER A 138 -12.57 15.08 -8.68
C SER A 138 -13.85 14.25 -8.51
N GLU A 139 -14.93 14.88 -8.08
CA GLU A 139 -16.23 14.21 -7.99
C GLU A 139 -16.72 13.79 -9.37
N ASP A 140 -16.53 14.63 -10.37
CA ASP A 140 -16.90 14.36 -11.77
C ASP A 140 -16.14 13.12 -12.29
N GLU A 141 -14.83 13.04 -12.07
CA GLU A 141 -14.06 11.89 -12.48
C GLU A 141 -14.48 10.62 -11.71
N THR A 142 -14.75 10.71 -10.42
CA THR A 142 -15.20 9.55 -9.63
C THR A 142 -16.60 9.08 -10.03
N SER A 143 -17.45 9.95 -10.53
CA SER A 143 -18.77 9.60 -11.07
C SER A 143 -18.66 8.80 -12.37
N ILE A 144 -17.75 9.20 -13.26
CA ILE A 144 -17.48 8.52 -14.53
C ILE A 144 -16.67 7.25 -14.33
N ASN A 145 -15.63 7.33 -13.49
CA ASN A 145 -14.72 6.23 -13.17
C ASN A 145 -14.65 5.96 -11.65
N PRO A 146 -15.54 5.14 -11.09
CA PRO A 146 -15.55 4.84 -9.64
C PRO A 146 -14.25 4.25 -9.10
N ARG A 147 -13.38 3.69 -9.95
CA ARG A 147 -12.08 3.14 -9.56
C ARG A 147 -11.09 4.24 -9.17
N SER A 148 -11.23 5.46 -9.69
CA SER A 148 -10.38 6.61 -9.37
C SER A 148 -10.55 7.11 -7.93
N ARG A 149 -11.66 6.77 -7.27
CA ARG A 149 -11.97 7.21 -5.90
C ARG A 149 -10.84 6.98 -4.89
N SER A 150 -10.09 5.90 -5.03
CA SER A 150 -9.00 5.53 -4.12
C SER A 150 -7.65 6.06 -4.57
N ALA A 151 -7.55 6.60 -5.78
CA ALA A 151 -6.30 7.07 -6.36
C ALA A 151 -5.76 8.28 -5.60
N ILE A 152 -4.46 8.25 -5.34
CA ILE A 152 -3.70 9.38 -4.78
C ILE A 152 -2.53 9.64 -5.71
N MET A 153 -2.53 10.80 -6.36
CA MET A 153 -1.42 11.25 -7.18
C MET A 153 -0.46 12.10 -6.36
N ARG A 154 0.84 11.91 -6.60
CA ARG A 154 1.93 12.73 -6.07
C ARG A 154 2.89 13.08 -7.19
N VAL A 155 3.44 14.30 -7.14
CA VAL A 155 4.38 14.80 -8.12
C VAL A 155 5.66 15.25 -7.42
N PHE A 156 6.79 14.78 -7.92
CA PHE A 156 8.12 15.13 -7.42
C PHE A 156 9.00 15.57 -8.59
N GLN A 157 9.83 16.58 -8.34
CA GLN A 157 10.81 17.09 -9.30
C GLN A 157 12.22 16.77 -8.80
N LYS A 158 13.07 16.25 -9.67
CA LYS A 158 14.48 16.01 -9.38
C LYS A 158 15.24 17.34 -9.35
N ILE A 159 15.96 17.60 -8.26
CA ILE A 159 16.72 18.84 -8.05
C ILE A 159 18.21 18.54 -7.85
#